data_712b0f8cb8f3a3c035758642a19bb1f4
#
_entry.id   712b0f8cb8f3a3c035758642a19bb1f4
#
_cell.length_a   1.000
_cell.length_b   1.000
_cell.length_c   1.000
_cell.angle_alpha   90.00
_cell.angle_beta   90.00
_cell.angle_gamma   90.00
#
_symmetry.space_group_name_H-M   'P 1'
#
loop_
_entity.id
_entity.type
_entity.pdbx_description
1 polymer ?
#
loop_
_entity_poly.entity_id
_entity_poly.type
_entity_poly.pdbx_seq_one_letter_code
_entity_poly.pdbx_strand_id
1 'polypeptide(L)'
;MTADIARSNFQNGKCAYYIGGPWDIDGFTSAQTPFAISEMPTFHGQPFVTPVGTQVSFVSNNSDKQEQVWNFIQYLIENGALDLYEAGDRIPARLADQELAEIQNNEYAQAFIAQINNGEPMPTVSEMGQLWSIHTNNIRSMWSGEQTAQQAADNMVSQLKEAIELMNSGK
;
A
#
# COMPACT_ATOMS: atom_id res chain seq x y z
N MET A 1 -18.42 2.83 -1.57
CA MET A 1 -17.57 2.91 -2.78
C MET A 1 -16.48 1.86 -2.64
N THR A 2 -16.21 1.05 -3.67
CA THR A 2 -15.09 0.09 -3.68
C THR A 2 -13.90 0.70 -4.42
N ALA A 3 -12.71 0.11 -4.29
CA ALA A 3 -11.51 0.54 -5.01
C ALA A 3 -11.74 0.52 -6.54
N ASP A 4 -12.43 -0.49 -7.06
CA ASP A 4 -12.72 -0.60 -8.49
C ASP A 4 -13.63 0.52 -9.00
N ILE A 5 -14.64 0.92 -8.21
CA ILE A 5 -15.50 2.05 -8.54
C ILE A 5 -14.70 3.36 -8.53
N ALA A 6 -13.81 3.54 -7.55
CA ALA A 6 -12.97 4.74 -7.47
C ALA A 6 -12.03 4.82 -8.67
N ARG A 7 -11.36 3.72 -9.02
CA ARG A 7 -10.50 3.60 -10.20
C ARG A 7 -11.27 3.91 -11.49
N SER A 8 -12.43 3.28 -11.68
CA SER A 8 -13.28 3.50 -12.85
C SER A 8 -13.76 4.95 -12.96
N ASN A 9 -14.09 5.58 -11.84
CA ASN A 9 -14.50 7.00 -11.84
C ASN A 9 -13.35 7.91 -12.26
N PHE A 10 -12.13 7.65 -11.82
CA PHE A 10 -10.95 8.39 -12.24
C PHE A 10 -10.66 8.19 -13.72
N GLN A 11 -10.65 6.95 -14.22
CA GLN A 11 -10.47 6.63 -15.64
C GLN A 11 -11.48 7.32 -16.55
N ASN A 12 -12.71 7.48 -16.08
CA ASN A 12 -13.79 8.14 -16.83
C ASN A 12 -13.87 9.65 -16.59
N GLY A 13 -12.88 10.27 -15.96
CA GLY A 13 -12.83 11.71 -15.72
C GLY A 13 -13.91 12.23 -14.74
N LYS A 14 -14.50 11.35 -13.94
CA LYS A 14 -15.53 11.72 -12.94
C LYS A 14 -14.95 12.22 -11.62
N CYS A 15 -13.66 12.05 -11.40
CA CYS A 15 -12.91 12.63 -10.28
C CYS A 15 -11.54 13.12 -10.75
N ALA A 16 -11.12 14.25 -10.18
CA ALA A 16 -9.85 14.89 -10.50
C ALA A 16 -8.66 14.23 -9.78
N TYR A 17 -8.92 13.54 -8.67
CA TYR A 17 -7.89 12.90 -7.85
C TYR A 17 -8.27 11.46 -7.53
N TYR A 18 -7.25 10.62 -7.50
CA TYR A 18 -7.34 9.22 -7.10
C TYR A 18 -6.15 8.89 -6.19
N ILE A 19 -6.40 8.26 -5.06
CA ILE A 19 -5.36 7.75 -4.17
C ILE A 19 -5.22 6.27 -4.45
N GLY A 20 -4.06 5.86 -4.95
CA GLY A 20 -3.79 4.48 -5.34
C GLY A 20 -2.34 4.10 -5.12
N GLY A 21 -1.90 3.06 -5.81
CA GLY A 21 -0.53 2.59 -5.75
C GLY A 21 0.03 2.28 -7.14
N PRO A 22 1.32 1.89 -7.23
CA PRO A 22 1.96 1.66 -8.52
C PRO A 22 1.26 0.60 -9.38
N TRP A 23 0.56 -0.34 -8.78
CA TRP A 23 -0.25 -1.37 -9.47
C TRP A 23 -1.41 -0.84 -10.32
N ASP A 24 -1.75 0.44 -10.25
CA ASP A 24 -2.80 1.06 -11.03
C ASP A 24 -2.28 1.74 -12.31
N ILE A 25 -0.96 1.94 -12.43
CA ILE A 25 -0.30 2.68 -13.54
C ILE A 25 -0.63 2.02 -14.87
N ASP A 26 -0.38 0.72 -14.98
CA ASP A 26 -0.59 -0.03 -16.23
C ASP A 26 -2.07 0.01 -16.68
N GLY A 27 -3.00 -0.09 -15.73
CA GLY A 27 -4.42 0.04 -16.02
C GLY A 27 -4.83 1.40 -16.56
N PHE A 28 -4.26 2.48 -16.05
CA PHE A 28 -4.52 3.85 -16.54
C PHE A 28 -3.84 4.12 -17.88
N THR A 29 -2.61 3.63 -18.05
CA THR A 29 -1.85 3.74 -19.30
C THR A 29 -2.53 2.98 -20.43
N SER A 30 -2.93 1.73 -20.20
CA SER A 30 -3.64 0.89 -21.18
C SER A 30 -4.99 1.47 -21.56
N ALA A 31 -5.68 2.14 -20.64
CA ALA A 31 -6.93 2.84 -20.91
C ALA A 31 -6.73 4.23 -21.56
N GLN A 32 -5.49 4.64 -21.82
CA GLN A 32 -5.14 5.97 -22.34
C GLN A 32 -5.72 7.13 -21.48
N THR A 33 -5.84 6.91 -20.18
CA THR A 33 -6.27 7.95 -19.23
C THR A 33 -5.17 8.98 -19.08
N PRO A 34 -5.40 10.28 -19.31
CA PRO A 34 -4.41 11.30 -19.04
C PRO A 34 -4.28 11.48 -17.51
N PHE A 35 -3.11 11.19 -16.96
CA PHE A 35 -2.85 11.32 -15.52
C PHE A 35 -1.39 11.70 -15.25
N ALA A 36 -1.16 12.22 -14.06
CA ALA A 36 0.16 12.41 -13.48
C ALA A 36 0.15 11.85 -12.06
N ILE A 37 1.31 11.52 -11.53
CA ILE A 37 1.48 11.04 -10.16
C ILE A 37 2.28 12.09 -9.37
N SER A 38 1.86 12.35 -8.15
CA SER A 38 2.57 13.21 -7.20
C SER A 38 2.55 12.59 -5.82
N GLU A 39 3.45 13.04 -4.96
CA GLU A 39 3.34 12.80 -3.54
C GLU A 39 1.99 13.28 -3.00
N MET A 40 1.58 12.72 -1.87
CA MET A 40 0.40 13.20 -1.13
C MET A 40 0.60 14.67 -0.73
N PRO A 41 -0.47 15.48 -0.74
CA PRO A 41 -0.38 16.87 -0.33
C PRO A 41 0.03 16.97 1.14
N THR A 42 0.68 18.08 1.49
CA THR A 42 1.00 18.38 2.89
C THR A 42 -0.27 18.69 3.70
N PHE A 43 -0.25 18.30 4.95
CA PHE A 43 -1.32 18.64 5.91
C PHE A 43 -0.74 19.54 7.00
N HIS A 44 -1.27 20.76 7.13
CA HIS A 44 -0.72 21.80 8.03
C HIS A 44 0.80 22.03 7.86
N GLY A 45 1.27 22.00 6.62
CA GLY A 45 2.70 22.20 6.31
C GLY A 45 3.60 21.00 6.62
N GLN A 46 3.05 19.87 7.05
CA GLN A 46 3.77 18.63 7.26
C GLN A 46 3.50 17.63 6.12
N PRO A 47 4.48 16.82 5.71
CA PRO A 47 4.27 15.74 4.75
C PRO A 47 3.17 14.80 5.24
N PHE A 48 2.33 14.34 4.32
CA PHE A 48 1.34 13.32 4.65
C PHE A 48 2.03 11.95 4.67
N VAL A 49 2.13 11.37 5.87
CA VAL A 49 2.73 10.05 6.08
C VAL A 49 1.78 8.96 5.59
N THR A 50 2.26 8.09 4.71
CA THR A 50 1.51 6.92 4.23
C THR A 50 2.10 5.63 4.79
N PRO A 51 1.30 4.57 4.99
CA PRO A 51 1.86 3.26 5.31
C PRO A 51 2.64 2.72 4.10
N VAL A 52 3.86 2.24 4.36
CA VAL A 52 4.68 1.54 3.37
C VAL A 52 4.58 0.04 3.63
N GLY A 53 4.01 -0.68 2.66
CA GLY A 53 3.94 -2.14 2.68
C GLY A 53 4.97 -2.76 1.75
N THR A 54 5.55 -3.88 2.16
CA THR A 54 6.44 -4.71 1.36
C THR A 54 5.77 -6.01 0.97
N GLN A 55 6.00 -6.46 -0.25
CA GLN A 55 5.67 -7.83 -0.66
C GLN A 55 6.82 -8.74 -0.24
N VAL A 56 6.50 -9.86 0.37
CA VAL A 56 7.48 -10.81 0.89
C VAL A 56 7.22 -12.20 0.36
N SER A 57 8.30 -12.96 0.13
CA SER A 57 8.23 -14.36 -0.25
C SER A 57 8.51 -15.23 0.97
N PHE A 58 7.73 -16.28 1.16
CA PHE A 58 7.87 -17.24 2.24
C PHE A 58 8.17 -18.63 1.69
N VAL A 59 8.95 -19.39 2.46
CA VAL A 59 9.15 -20.83 2.21
C VAL A 59 8.33 -21.62 3.24
N SER A 60 7.48 -22.51 2.76
CA SER A 60 6.68 -23.38 3.65
C SER A 60 7.58 -24.35 4.41
N ASN A 61 7.38 -24.44 5.72
CA ASN A 61 8.07 -25.45 6.55
C ASN A 61 7.73 -26.90 6.15
N ASN A 62 6.62 -27.11 5.46
CA ASN A 62 6.18 -28.43 5.00
C ASN A 62 6.72 -28.79 3.60
N SER A 63 7.51 -27.91 2.97
CA SER A 63 8.11 -28.18 1.67
C SER A 63 9.34 -29.09 1.82
N ASP A 64 9.45 -30.09 0.98
CA ASP A 64 10.63 -30.93 0.81
C ASP A 64 11.70 -30.31 -0.11
N LYS A 65 11.41 -29.09 -0.65
CA LYS A 65 12.25 -28.33 -1.59
C LYS A 65 12.69 -26.98 -1.05
N GLN A 66 12.83 -26.87 0.29
CA GLN A 66 13.15 -25.56 0.91
C GLN A 66 14.44 -24.94 0.35
N GLU A 67 15.51 -25.73 0.18
CA GLU A 67 16.79 -25.24 -0.36
C GLU A 67 16.63 -24.69 -1.79
N GLN A 68 15.93 -25.41 -2.66
CA GLN A 68 15.68 -24.97 -4.04
C GLN A 68 14.85 -23.68 -4.09
N VAL A 69 13.86 -23.57 -3.21
CA VAL A 69 13.03 -22.35 -3.12
C VAL A 69 13.86 -21.18 -2.61
N TRP A 70 14.71 -21.37 -1.60
CA TRP A 70 15.61 -20.32 -1.14
C TRP A 70 16.60 -19.87 -2.23
N ASN A 71 17.18 -20.80 -2.98
CA ASN A 71 18.05 -20.48 -4.11
C ASN A 71 17.31 -19.68 -5.18
N PHE A 72 16.04 -20.02 -5.47
CA PHE A 72 15.21 -19.26 -6.40
C PHE A 72 14.89 -17.85 -5.89
N ILE A 73 14.52 -17.71 -4.61
CA ILE A 73 14.24 -16.40 -4.00
C ILE A 73 15.48 -15.52 -4.04
N GLN A 74 16.64 -16.08 -3.69
CA GLN A 74 17.91 -15.36 -3.77
C GLN A 74 18.20 -14.90 -5.20
N TYR A 75 18.08 -15.79 -6.18
CA TYR A 75 18.26 -15.45 -7.59
C TYR A 75 17.30 -14.32 -8.02
N LEU A 76 16.03 -14.40 -7.62
CA LEU A 76 15.02 -13.39 -7.95
C LEU A 76 15.36 -12.02 -7.33
N ILE A 77 15.82 -12.00 -6.09
CA ILE A 77 16.24 -10.76 -5.41
C ILE A 77 17.46 -10.15 -6.09
N GLU A 78 18.42 -10.97 -6.51
CA GLU A 78 19.67 -10.49 -7.10
C GLU A 78 19.53 -10.06 -8.56
N ASN A 79 18.61 -10.67 -9.33
CA ASN A 79 18.55 -10.52 -10.77
C ASN A 79 17.18 -10.08 -11.33
N GLY A 80 16.10 -10.22 -10.57
CA GLY A 80 14.75 -10.04 -11.06
C GLY A 80 14.13 -8.66 -10.80
N ALA A 81 14.90 -7.67 -10.37
CA ALA A 81 14.37 -6.37 -10.00
C ALA A 81 13.66 -5.65 -11.17
N LEU A 82 14.30 -5.62 -12.35
CA LEU A 82 13.70 -5.02 -13.55
C LEU A 82 12.52 -5.82 -14.07
N ASP A 83 12.62 -7.15 -14.10
CA ASP A 83 11.51 -8.01 -14.56
C ASP A 83 10.25 -7.80 -13.70
N LEU A 84 10.41 -7.68 -12.38
CA LEU A 84 9.32 -7.41 -11.45
C LEU A 84 8.77 -5.99 -11.60
N TYR A 85 9.63 -5.03 -11.87
CA TYR A 85 9.24 -3.65 -12.13
C TYR A 85 8.46 -3.55 -13.44
N GLU A 86 8.95 -4.10 -14.54
CA GLU A 86 8.29 -4.10 -15.85
C GLU A 86 6.97 -4.88 -15.86
N ALA A 87 6.87 -5.95 -15.05
CA ALA A 87 5.66 -6.76 -14.97
C ALA A 87 4.53 -6.15 -14.14
N GLY A 88 4.80 -5.14 -13.32
CA GLY A 88 3.76 -4.64 -12.42
C GLY A 88 4.07 -3.32 -11.70
N ASP A 89 4.97 -2.50 -12.23
CA ASP A 89 5.35 -1.19 -11.68
C ASP A 89 5.79 -1.23 -10.21
N ARG A 90 6.26 -2.40 -9.73
CA ARG A 90 6.64 -2.58 -8.31
C ARG A 90 7.98 -1.92 -8.05
N ILE A 91 7.98 -0.91 -7.18
CA ILE A 91 9.22 -0.25 -6.77
C ILE A 91 10.11 -1.27 -6.06
N PRO A 92 11.36 -1.47 -6.51
CA PRO A 92 12.28 -2.41 -5.87
C PRO A 92 12.55 -2.08 -4.42
N ALA A 93 12.59 -3.09 -3.55
CA ALA A 93 12.88 -2.92 -2.13
C ALA A 93 14.37 -2.63 -1.86
N ARG A 94 15.28 -3.12 -2.72
CA ARG A 94 16.71 -2.84 -2.59
C ARG A 94 17.02 -1.45 -3.13
N LEU A 95 17.68 -0.62 -2.33
CA LEU A 95 18.04 0.74 -2.74
C LEU A 95 18.94 0.77 -3.97
N ALA A 96 19.86 -0.19 -4.11
CA ALA A 96 20.72 -0.30 -5.29
C ALA A 96 19.94 -0.53 -6.60
N ASP A 97 18.81 -1.23 -6.53
CA ASP A 97 17.96 -1.48 -7.69
C ASP A 97 17.12 -0.25 -8.06
N GLN A 98 16.84 0.62 -7.09
CA GLN A 98 16.17 1.90 -7.36
C GLN A 98 17.06 2.87 -8.15
N GLU A 99 18.39 2.66 -8.17
CA GLU A 99 19.35 3.45 -8.95
C GLU A 99 19.45 3.00 -10.42
N LEU A 100 18.73 1.97 -10.83
CA LEU A 100 18.68 1.53 -12.22
C LEU A 100 18.08 2.63 -13.11
N ALA A 101 18.64 2.80 -14.29
CA ALA A 101 18.27 3.91 -15.19
C ALA A 101 16.79 3.89 -15.59
N GLU A 102 16.21 2.70 -15.75
CA GLU A 102 14.81 2.49 -16.07
C GLU A 102 13.88 3.03 -14.99
N ILE A 103 14.30 2.95 -13.73
CA ILE A 103 13.54 3.43 -12.57
C ILE A 103 13.81 4.93 -12.35
N GLN A 104 15.08 5.34 -12.44
CA GLN A 104 15.47 6.74 -12.26
C GLN A 104 14.86 7.68 -13.32
N ASN A 105 14.68 7.20 -14.54
CA ASN A 105 14.12 7.99 -15.64
C ASN A 105 12.57 7.90 -15.73
N ASN A 106 11.92 7.12 -14.86
CA ASN A 106 10.47 7.00 -14.84
C ASN A 106 9.87 7.96 -13.82
N GLU A 107 9.16 8.99 -14.30
CA GLU A 107 8.54 10.01 -13.44
C GLU A 107 7.53 9.44 -12.45
N TYR A 108 6.80 8.39 -12.81
CA TYR A 108 5.84 7.72 -11.93
C TYR A 108 6.55 6.98 -10.79
N ALA A 109 7.62 6.25 -11.12
CA ALA A 109 8.44 5.58 -10.11
C ALA A 109 9.05 6.57 -9.12
N GLN A 110 9.57 7.69 -9.61
CA GLN A 110 10.17 8.74 -8.77
C GLN A 110 9.14 9.36 -7.81
N ALA A 111 7.92 9.60 -8.24
CA ALA A 111 6.85 10.11 -7.37
C ALA A 111 6.52 9.11 -6.23
N PHE A 112 6.47 7.81 -6.52
CA PHE A 112 6.27 6.80 -5.47
C PHE A 112 7.48 6.67 -4.54
N ILE A 113 8.72 6.72 -5.06
CA ILE A 113 9.94 6.70 -4.24
C ILE A 113 9.97 7.90 -3.28
N ALA A 114 9.62 9.08 -3.77
CA ALA A 114 9.52 10.28 -2.95
C ALA A 114 8.49 10.11 -1.82
N GLN A 115 7.31 9.55 -2.12
CA GLN A 115 6.29 9.27 -1.10
C GLN A 115 6.72 8.17 -0.13
N ILE A 116 7.42 7.13 -0.58
CA ILE A 116 7.95 6.07 0.29
C ILE A 116 8.93 6.66 1.32
N ASN A 117 9.75 7.62 0.93
CA ASN A 117 10.67 8.31 1.84
C ASN A 117 9.96 9.14 2.92
N ASN A 118 8.71 9.56 2.67
CA ASN A 118 7.82 10.20 3.63
C ASN A 118 6.86 9.22 4.31
N GLY A 119 7.02 7.92 4.09
CA GLY A 119 6.15 6.89 4.63
C GLY A 119 6.69 6.22 5.89
N GLU A 120 5.83 5.47 6.56
CA GLU A 120 6.19 4.62 7.70
C GLU A 120 5.89 3.16 7.41
N PRO A 121 6.78 2.23 7.77
CA PRO A 121 6.51 0.80 7.64
C PRO A 121 5.26 0.39 8.42
N MET A 122 4.46 -0.49 7.83
CA MET A 122 3.33 -1.10 8.55
C MET A 122 3.85 -1.87 9.77
N PRO A 123 3.23 -1.67 10.97
CA PRO A 123 3.57 -2.49 12.13
C PRO A 123 3.38 -3.98 11.86
N THR A 124 4.35 -4.81 12.25
CA THR A 124 4.35 -6.25 12.01
C THR A 124 3.78 -7.07 13.18
N VAL A 125 2.98 -6.42 14.03
CA VAL A 125 2.32 -7.05 15.17
C VAL A 125 1.00 -7.70 14.77
N SER A 126 0.64 -8.82 15.40
CA SER A 126 -0.59 -9.58 15.08
C SER A 126 -1.87 -8.76 15.26
N GLU A 127 -1.82 -7.78 16.17
CA GLU A 127 -2.91 -6.84 16.51
C GLU A 127 -3.36 -5.98 15.32
N MET A 128 -2.47 -5.74 14.35
CA MET A 128 -2.80 -5.00 13.12
C MET A 128 -3.95 -5.63 12.32
N GLY A 129 -4.15 -6.94 12.44
CA GLY A 129 -5.27 -7.62 11.81
C GLY A 129 -6.64 -7.09 12.25
N GLN A 130 -6.75 -6.55 13.47
CA GLN A 130 -7.99 -6.01 14.03
C GLN A 130 -8.34 -4.64 13.46
N LEU A 131 -7.35 -3.88 13.00
CA LEU A 131 -7.52 -2.49 12.57
C LEU A 131 -8.46 -2.35 11.36
N TRP A 132 -8.35 -3.23 10.38
CA TRP A 132 -8.95 -3.03 9.06
C TRP A 132 -10.48 -2.97 9.07
N SER A 133 -11.15 -3.88 9.77
CA SER A 133 -12.60 -3.90 9.87
C SER A 133 -13.11 -2.73 10.72
N ILE A 134 -12.46 -2.46 11.84
CA ILE A 134 -12.80 -1.37 12.76
C ILE A 134 -12.69 -0.02 12.03
N HIS A 135 -11.56 0.22 11.35
CA HIS A 135 -11.34 1.40 10.55
C HIS A 135 -12.42 1.57 9.46
N THR A 136 -12.64 0.53 8.65
CA THR A 136 -13.60 0.58 7.55
C THR A 136 -15.01 0.91 8.02
N ASN A 137 -15.47 0.31 9.12
CA ASN A 137 -16.82 0.52 9.64
C ASN A 137 -17.01 1.95 10.16
N ASN A 138 -16.05 2.44 10.95
CA ASN A 138 -16.13 3.79 11.51
C ASN A 138 -16.05 4.88 10.44
N ILE A 139 -15.18 4.71 9.42
CA ILE A 139 -15.10 5.64 8.29
C ILE A 139 -16.42 5.64 7.49
N ARG A 140 -17.04 4.48 7.27
CA ARG A 140 -18.34 4.41 6.59
C ARG A 140 -19.43 5.16 7.37
N SER A 141 -19.54 4.93 8.68
CA SER A 141 -20.52 5.61 9.52
C SER A 141 -20.28 7.12 9.60
N MET A 142 -19.02 7.55 9.55
CA MET A 142 -18.70 8.97 9.44
C MET A 142 -19.18 9.55 8.09
N TRP A 143 -18.93 8.87 6.99
CA TRP A 143 -19.35 9.34 5.66
C TRP A 143 -20.86 9.29 5.44
N SER A 144 -21.58 8.35 6.08
CA SER A 144 -23.05 8.33 6.06
C SER A 144 -23.68 9.40 6.93
N GLY A 145 -22.90 10.08 7.77
CA GLY A 145 -23.40 11.09 8.71
C GLY A 145 -23.95 10.53 10.02
N GLU A 146 -23.77 9.22 10.28
CA GLU A 146 -24.20 8.56 11.52
C GLU A 146 -23.33 8.97 12.71
N GLN A 147 -22.09 9.38 12.47
CA GLN A 147 -21.17 9.87 13.49
C GLN A 147 -20.27 10.99 12.94
N THR A 148 -19.80 11.84 13.84
CA THR A 148 -18.80 12.86 13.49
C THR A 148 -17.42 12.26 13.32
N ALA A 149 -16.49 12.99 12.71
CA ALA A 149 -15.09 12.55 12.57
C ALA A 149 -14.43 12.26 13.93
N GLN A 150 -14.73 13.07 14.95
CA GLN A 150 -14.21 12.84 16.31
C GLN A 150 -14.78 11.56 16.91
N GLN A 151 -16.09 11.35 16.80
CA GLN A 151 -16.71 10.11 17.27
C GLN A 151 -16.16 8.87 16.55
N ALA A 152 -15.91 8.96 15.24
CA ALA A 152 -15.30 7.88 14.49
C ALA A 152 -13.89 7.55 15.00
N ALA A 153 -13.07 8.57 15.25
CA ALA A 153 -11.72 8.39 15.79
C ALA A 153 -11.75 7.77 17.20
N ASP A 154 -12.58 8.29 18.10
CA ASP A 154 -12.69 7.78 19.46
C ASP A 154 -13.20 6.34 19.51
N ASN A 155 -14.19 6.01 18.67
CA ASN A 155 -14.73 4.66 18.51
C ASN A 155 -13.69 3.69 17.95
N MET A 156 -12.89 4.10 16.94
CA MET A 156 -11.79 3.27 16.41
C MET A 156 -10.79 2.91 17.51
N VAL A 157 -10.37 3.89 18.31
CA VAL A 157 -9.42 3.67 19.42
C VAL A 157 -10.01 2.73 20.48
N SER A 158 -11.27 2.95 20.87
CA SER A 158 -11.94 2.13 21.89
C SER A 158 -12.11 0.68 21.42
N GLN A 159 -12.66 0.49 20.22
CA GLN A 159 -12.90 -0.84 19.65
C GLN A 159 -11.59 -1.61 19.40
N LEU A 160 -10.51 -0.91 18.99
CA LEU A 160 -9.22 -1.54 18.79
C LEU A 160 -8.62 -2.02 20.12
N LYS A 161 -8.70 -1.21 21.17
CA LYS A 161 -8.24 -1.61 22.52
C LYS A 161 -9.00 -2.84 23.00
N GLU A 162 -10.31 -2.85 22.90
CA GLU A 162 -11.16 -3.97 23.29
C GLU A 162 -10.80 -5.25 22.49
N ALA A 163 -10.64 -5.14 21.17
CA ALA A 163 -10.27 -6.27 20.33
C ALA A 163 -8.89 -6.85 20.69
N ILE A 164 -7.93 -5.99 21.04
CA ILE A 164 -6.59 -6.39 21.49
C ILE A 164 -6.67 -7.10 22.86
N GLU A 165 -7.46 -6.56 23.80
CA GLU A 165 -7.66 -7.17 25.12
C GLU A 165 -8.28 -8.56 24.98
N LEU A 166 -9.33 -8.72 24.16
CA LEU A 166 -9.95 -10.01 23.88
C LEU A 166 -8.97 -11.01 23.25
N MET A 167 -8.15 -10.57 22.31
CA MET A 167 -7.15 -11.40 21.66
C MET A 167 -6.08 -11.89 22.66
N ASN A 168 -5.70 -11.07 23.63
CA ASN A 168 -4.72 -11.40 24.65
C ASN A 168 -5.30 -12.23 25.79
N SER A 169 -6.60 -12.13 26.07
CA SER A 169 -7.27 -12.92 27.11
C SER A 169 -7.59 -14.35 26.67
N GLY A 170 -7.59 -14.62 25.36
CA GLY A 170 -7.80 -15.96 24.78
C GLY A 170 -6.53 -16.80 24.64
N LYS A 171 -5.39 -16.26 25.08
CA LYS A 171 -4.09 -16.97 25.17
C LYS A 171 -3.88 -17.45 26.59
#